data_df2240d03bf76af2c66e953146a937f6
#
_entry.id   df2240d03bf76af2c66e953146a937f6
#
_cell.length_a   1.000
_cell.length_b   1.000
_cell.length_c   1.000
_cell.angle_alpha   90.00
_cell.angle_beta   90.00
_cell.angle_gamma   90.00
#
_symmetry.space_group_name_H-M   'P 1'
#
loop_
_entity.id
_entity.type
_entity.pdbx_description
1 polymer ?
#
loop_
_entity_poly.entity_id
_entity_poly.type
_entity_poly.pdbx_seq_one_letter_code
_entity_poly.pdbx_strand_id
1 'polypeptide(L)'
;GVTGMFLPMQNNDLNGFTGACYHELLRPYDLSLVQEANRLSPYNIIHLCGYWGVPNRLENWKDFPCAAMHWDVHTDKLSLQDGRKYFTKKKAVMGGFNNKEGSPIYLADRKAVIEHTKEIVREAGADGLIVAADCSLLETVDHARVRWVQEALDSMVKM
;
A
#
# COMPACT_ATOMS: atom_id res chain seq x y z
N GLY A 1 6.92 10.92 -20.83
CA GLY A 1 7.14 9.61 -20.23
C GLY A 1 6.57 9.53 -18.82
N VAL A 2 6.46 8.33 -18.28
CA VAL A 2 6.03 8.12 -16.88
C VAL A 2 7.25 8.08 -15.97
N THR A 3 7.09 8.57 -14.73
CA THR A 3 8.18 8.54 -13.74
C THR A 3 8.33 7.15 -13.10
N GLY A 4 7.23 6.41 -12.97
CA GLY A 4 7.19 5.07 -12.40
C GLY A 4 5.86 4.39 -12.67
N MET A 5 5.75 3.14 -12.30
CA MET A 5 4.56 2.32 -12.51
C MET A 5 4.00 1.85 -11.16
N PHE A 6 2.67 1.80 -11.08
CA PHE A 6 1.94 1.14 -10.02
C PHE A 6 1.54 -0.25 -10.54
N LEU A 7 2.11 -1.30 -9.96
CA LEU A 7 1.99 -2.68 -10.41
C LEU A 7 1.06 -3.45 -9.46
N PRO A 8 -0.23 -3.60 -9.81
CA PRO A 8 -1.15 -4.39 -8.99
C PRO A 8 -0.90 -5.87 -9.19
N MET A 9 -0.59 -6.57 -8.09
CA MET A 9 -0.38 -8.01 -8.06
C MET A 9 -1.59 -8.69 -7.43
N GLN A 10 -2.15 -9.64 -8.13
CA GLN A 10 -3.31 -10.43 -7.70
C GLN A 10 -2.92 -11.92 -7.58
N ASN A 11 -3.89 -12.76 -7.25
CA ASN A 11 -3.69 -14.21 -7.09
C ASN A 11 -2.68 -14.60 -6.00
N ASN A 12 -2.50 -13.72 -5.01
CA ASN A 12 -1.56 -13.92 -3.91
C ASN A 12 -2.27 -14.11 -2.56
N ASP A 13 -3.59 -14.14 -2.54
CA ASP A 13 -4.39 -14.33 -1.34
C ASP A 13 -4.31 -15.77 -0.78
N LEU A 14 -4.73 -15.94 0.47
CA LEU A 14 -4.68 -17.23 1.16
C LEU A 14 -5.60 -18.30 0.56
N ASN A 15 -6.63 -17.91 -0.19
CA ASN A 15 -7.58 -18.84 -0.82
C ASN A 15 -7.14 -19.27 -2.22
N GLY A 16 -6.18 -18.54 -2.81
CA GLY A 16 -5.67 -18.81 -4.15
C GLY A 16 -4.57 -19.89 -4.17
N PHE A 17 -3.48 -19.61 -4.85
CA PHE A 17 -2.37 -20.52 -4.96
C PHE A 17 -1.67 -20.76 -3.63
N THR A 18 -1.23 -22.01 -3.38
CA THR A 18 -0.31 -22.26 -2.27
C THR A 18 1.02 -21.51 -2.49
N GLY A 19 1.78 -21.26 -1.42
CA GLY A 19 3.10 -20.63 -1.57
C GLY A 19 4.01 -21.41 -2.52
N ALA A 20 4.02 -22.74 -2.45
CA ALA A 20 4.82 -23.59 -3.34
C ALA A 20 4.39 -23.42 -4.80
N CYS A 21 3.09 -23.49 -5.07
CA CYS A 21 2.53 -23.31 -6.41
C CYS A 21 2.82 -21.90 -6.97
N TYR A 22 2.70 -20.87 -6.15
CA TYR A 22 3.08 -19.50 -6.52
C TYR A 22 4.57 -19.42 -6.91
N HIS A 23 5.45 -19.96 -6.09
CA HIS A 23 6.89 -19.92 -6.35
C HIS A 23 7.30 -20.66 -7.64
N GLU A 24 6.63 -21.77 -7.94
CA GLU A 24 6.92 -22.55 -9.13
C GLU A 24 6.33 -21.95 -10.41
N LEU A 25 5.07 -21.48 -10.37
CA LEU A 25 4.32 -21.15 -11.58
C LEU A 25 4.21 -19.65 -11.85
N LEU A 26 4.12 -18.80 -10.82
CA LEU A 26 3.81 -17.37 -10.99
C LEU A 26 5.00 -16.46 -10.71
N ARG A 27 5.73 -16.72 -9.62
CA ARG A 27 6.84 -15.87 -9.20
C ARG A 27 7.88 -15.55 -10.28
N PRO A 28 8.29 -16.48 -11.16
CA PRO A 28 9.27 -16.16 -12.21
C PRO A 28 8.76 -15.07 -13.16
N TYR A 29 7.47 -15.08 -13.50
CA TYR A 29 6.85 -14.09 -14.39
C TYR A 29 6.67 -12.75 -13.69
N ASP A 30 6.15 -12.75 -12.46
CA ASP A 30 5.99 -11.54 -11.66
C ASP A 30 7.34 -10.86 -11.43
N LEU A 31 8.37 -11.62 -11.11
CA LEU A 31 9.72 -11.09 -10.90
C LEU A 31 10.29 -10.51 -12.19
N SER A 32 10.10 -11.18 -13.33
CA SER A 32 10.53 -10.69 -14.64
C SER A 32 9.84 -9.37 -15.01
N LEU A 33 8.52 -9.27 -14.76
CA LEU A 33 7.77 -8.04 -14.97
C LEU A 33 8.32 -6.89 -14.15
N VAL A 34 8.55 -7.12 -12.85
CA VAL A 34 9.07 -6.10 -11.93
C VAL A 34 10.49 -5.70 -12.30
N GLN A 35 11.33 -6.65 -12.72
CA GLN A 35 12.69 -6.36 -13.18
C GLN A 35 12.70 -5.50 -14.44
N GLU A 36 11.84 -5.80 -15.41
CA GLU A 36 11.71 -4.98 -16.62
C GLU A 36 11.15 -3.58 -16.30
N ALA A 37 10.18 -3.48 -15.42
CA ALA A 37 9.69 -2.20 -14.92
C ALA A 37 10.82 -1.37 -14.30
N ASN A 38 11.68 -2.01 -13.49
CA ASN A 38 12.81 -1.35 -12.84
C ASN A 38 13.93 -0.95 -13.82
N ARG A 39 14.05 -1.64 -14.95
CA ARG A 39 14.97 -1.24 -16.03
C ARG A 39 14.54 0.08 -16.67
N LEU A 40 13.23 0.32 -16.73
CA LEU A 40 12.64 1.52 -17.33
C LEU A 40 12.55 2.70 -16.35
N SER A 41 12.29 2.43 -15.07
CA SER A 41 12.22 3.42 -14.00
C SER A 41 12.53 2.80 -12.65
N PRO A 42 13.28 3.47 -11.76
CA PRO A 42 13.52 2.99 -10.40
C PRO A 42 12.35 3.27 -9.42
N TYR A 43 11.31 3.99 -9.83
CA TYR A 43 10.25 4.48 -8.94
C TYR A 43 8.95 3.67 -9.06
N ASN A 44 9.07 2.34 -9.05
CA ASN A 44 7.92 1.47 -9.17
C ASN A 44 7.36 1.07 -7.82
N ILE A 45 6.03 0.98 -7.73
CA ILE A 45 5.27 0.57 -6.55
C ILE A 45 4.64 -0.78 -6.84
N ILE A 46 4.86 -1.77 -5.97
CA ILE A 46 4.09 -3.02 -5.99
C ILE A 46 2.89 -2.85 -5.05
N HIS A 47 1.71 -3.15 -5.56
CA HIS A 47 0.46 -3.21 -4.80
C HIS A 47 0.01 -4.66 -4.65
N LEU A 48 0.01 -5.17 -3.43
CA LEU A 48 -0.58 -6.46 -3.08
C LEU A 48 -2.05 -6.23 -2.79
N CYS A 49 -2.89 -6.59 -3.78
CA CYS A 49 -4.30 -6.28 -3.73
C CYS A 49 -5.02 -7.16 -2.69
N GLY A 50 -5.65 -6.54 -1.70
CA GLY A 50 -6.53 -7.20 -0.71
C GLY A 50 -7.93 -7.48 -1.26
N TYR A 51 -8.04 -7.81 -2.54
CA TYR A 51 -9.30 -8.07 -3.23
C TYR A 51 -10.09 -9.15 -2.48
N TRP A 52 -11.39 -8.97 -2.36
CA TRP A 52 -12.28 -9.85 -1.58
C TRP A 52 -12.06 -9.87 -0.05
N GLY A 53 -11.16 -9.06 0.50
CA GLY A 53 -10.89 -9.02 1.94
C GLY A 53 -10.24 -10.29 2.48
N VAL A 54 -9.57 -11.05 1.63
CA VAL A 54 -8.76 -12.21 2.01
C VAL A 54 -7.31 -11.75 2.19
N PRO A 55 -6.64 -12.11 3.29
CA PRO A 55 -5.24 -11.76 3.50
C PRO A 55 -4.31 -12.30 2.42
N ASN A 56 -3.27 -11.54 2.10
CA ASN A 56 -2.22 -11.93 1.17
C ASN A 56 -1.17 -12.85 1.80
N ARG A 57 -0.50 -13.63 0.98
CA ARG A 57 0.74 -14.35 1.33
C ARG A 57 1.92 -13.40 1.20
N LEU A 58 2.06 -12.48 2.16
CA LEU A 58 3.07 -11.42 2.10
C LEU A 58 4.50 -11.96 2.01
N GLU A 59 4.74 -13.17 2.50
CA GLU A 59 6.03 -13.84 2.44
C GLU A 59 6.53 -14.05 1.02
N ASN A 60 5.64 -14.23 0.05
CA ASN A 60 5.98 -14.40 -1.37
C ASN A 60 6.63 -13.15 -1.97
N TRP A 61 6.38 -11.98 -1.38
CA TRP A 61 6.74 -10.66 -1.91
C TRP A 61 7.84 -9.96 -1.11
N LYS A 62 8.30 -10.59 -0.04
CA LYS A 62 9.21 -9.99 0.94
C LYS A 62 10.47 -9.38 0.31
N ASP A 63 11.02 -10.01 -0.70
CA ASP A 63 12.30 -9.69 -1.35
C ASP A 63 12.18 -9.08 -2.75
N PHE A 64 10.96 -8.83 -3.24
CA PHE A 64 10.76 -8.24 -4.57
C PHE A 64 11.42 -6.86 -4.68
N PRO A 65 12.10 -6.57 -5.79
CA PRO A 65 12.78 -5.30 -5.98
C PRO A 65 11.79 -4.21 -6.42
N CYS A 66 11.44 -3.30 -5.52
CA CYS A 66 10.60 -2.13 -5.83
C CYS A 66 10.97 -0.95 -4.94
N ALA A 67 10.59 0.26 -5.34
CA ALA A 67 10.82 1.48 -4.55
C ALA A 67 9.87 1.58 -3.38
N ALA A 68 8.61 1.16 -3.55
CA ALA A 68 7.61 1.15 -2.49
C ALA A 68 6.77 -0.12 -2.54
N MET A 69 6.32 -0.54 -1.36
CA MET A 69 5.38 -1.64 -1.18
C MET A 69 4.06 -1.11 -0.64
N HIS A 70 2.97 -1.51 -1.28
CA HIS A 70 1.60 -1.19 -0.90
C HIS A 70 0.82 -2.48 -0.65
N TRP A 71 0.09 -2.57 0.46
CA TRP A 71 -0.73 -3.73 0.80
C TRP A 71 -1.97 -3.30 1.60
N ASP A 72 -2.94 -4.18 1.75
CA ASP A 72 -4.10 -3.94 2.61
C ASP A 72 -3.71 -4.13 4.09
N VAL A 73 -3.28 -3.05 4.72
CA VAL A 73 -2.80 -3.00 6.12
C VAL A 73 -3.82 -3.63 7.08
N HIS A 74 -5.11 -3.37 6.86
CA HIS A 74 -6.18 -3.82 7.74
C HIS A 74 -6.55 -5.30 7.54
N THR A 75 -6.57 -5.77 6.29
CA THR A 75 -6.86 -7.17 5.97
C THR A 75 -5.67 -8.07 6.28
N ASP A 76 -4.46 -7.66 5.89
CA ASP A 76 -3.23 -8.42 6.10
C ASP A 76 -2.71 -8.34 7.55
N LYS A 77 -3.27 -7.45 8.37
CA LYS A 77 -2.90 -7.24 9.77
C LYS A 77 -1.40 -7.00 9.98
N LEU A 78 -0.79 -6.33 9.02
CA LEU A 78 0.60 -5.90 9.08
C LEU A 78 0.64 -4.37 9.06
N SER A 79 1.02 -3.74 10.17
CA SER A 79 1.13 -2.28 10.27
C SER A 79 2.17 -1.73 9.30
N LEU A 80 2.06 -0.46 8.91
CA LEU A 80 3.07 0.19 8.05
C LEU A 80 4.45 0.19 8.72
N GLN A 81 4.51 0.37 10.04
CA GLN A 81 5.76 0.34 10.81
C GLN A 81 6.42 -1.04 10.75
N ASP A 82 5.64 -2.11 10.92
CA ASP A 82 6.17 -3.47 10.89
C ASP A 82 6.46 -3.91 9.45
N GLY A 83 5.69 -3.44 8.47
CA GLY A 83 5.97 -3.64 7.06
C GLY A 83 7.35 -3.13 6.64
N ARG A 84 7.81 -1.99 7.19
CA ARG A 84 9.17 -1.48 6.96
C ARG A 84 10.27 -2.46 7.40
N LYS A 85 10.02 -3.23 8.45
CA LYS A 85 10.96 -4.25 8.97
C LYS A 85 10.78 -5.55 8.20
N TYR A 86 9.54 -5.85 7.81
CA TYR A 86 9.17 -7.10 7.14
C TYR A 86 9.70 -7.17 5.72
N PHE A 87 9.44 -6.13 4.89
CA PHE A 87 9.92 -6.10 3.51
C PHE A 87 11.39 -5.72 3.46
N THR A 88 12.20 -6.56 2.82
CA THR A 88 13.65 -6.35 2.73
C THR A 88 14.01 -5.19 1.79
N LYS A 89 15.24 -4.65 1.92
CA LYS A 89 15.80 -3.61 1.04
C LYS A 89 15.15 -2.23 1.14
N LYS A 90 15.09 -1.64 2.35
CA LYS A 90 14.79 -0.21 2.56
C LYS A 90 13.76 0.37 1.56
N LYS A 91 12.55 -0.18 1.57
CA LYS A 91 11.47 0.28 0.70
C LYS A 91 10.66 1.38 1.39
N ALA A 92 10.12 2.29 0.63
CA ALA A 92 8.99 3.09 1.09
C ALA A 92 7.78 2.17 1.33
N VAL A 93 6.91 2.57 2.25
CA VAL A 93 5.64 1.89 2.51
C VAL A 93 4.48 2.81 2.13
N MET A 94 3.43 2.24 1.58
CA MET A 94 2.26 2.98 1.13
C MET A 94 0.99 2.35 1.72
N GLY A 95 0.06 3.16 2.21
CA GLY A 95 -1.21 2.72 2.78
C GLY A 95 -1.65 3.56 3.97
N GLY A 96 -2.48 2.99 4.83
CA GLY A 96 -2.89 3.53 6.12
C GLY A 96 -4.38 3.78 6.28
N PHE A 97 -5.09 4.18 5.22
CA PHE A 97 -6.53 4.32 5.29
C PHE A 97 -7.24 3.03 4.87
N ASN A 98 -8.09 2.52 5.75
CA ASN A 98 -8.98 1.43 5.37
C ASN A 98 -9.91 1.89 4.24
N ASN A 99 -9.92 1.15 3.13
CA ASN A 99 -10.69 1.46 1.94
C ASN A 99 -12.12 0.89 1.95
N LYS A 100 -12.56 0.28 3.06
CA LYS A 100 -13.92 -0.30 3.16
C LYS A 100 -14.94 0.75 3.56
N GLU A 101 -16.15 0.61 3.03
CA GLU A 101 -17.29 1.41 3.47
C GLU A 101 -17.44 1.34 4.99
N GLY A 102 -17.81 2.46 5.61
CA GLY A 102 -17.88 2.55 7.06
C GLY A 102 -16.57 2.98 7.73
N SER A 103 -15.47 3.00 7.02
CA SER A 103 -14.20 3.50 7.58
C SER A 103 -14.15 5.03 7.67
N PRO A 104 -13.22 5.60 8.45
CA PRO A 104 -13.12 7.05 8.63
C PRO A 104 -13.02 7.85 7.34
N ILE A 105 -12.36 7.31 6.30
CA ILE A 105 -12.23 8.02 5.03
C ILE A 105 -13.57 8.24 4.32
N TYR A 106 -14.61 7.46 4.64
CA TYR A 106 -15.96 7.63 4.10
C TYR A 106 -16.89 8.40 5.01
N LEU A 107 -16.84 8.19 6.32
CA LEU A 107 -17.85 8.62 7.26
C LEU A 107 -17.43 9.76 8.18
N ALA A 108 -16.14 9.87 8.52
CA ALA A 108 -15.66 10.83 9.50
C ALA A 108 -15.79 12.28 8.99
N ASP A 109 -15.93 13.22 9.91
CA ASP A 109 -15.86 14.65 9.58
C ASP A 109 -14.41 15.08 9.25
N ARG A 110 -14.26 16.35 8.78
CA ARG A 110 -12.97 16.90 8.40
C ARG A 110 -11.93 16.81 9.52
N LYS A 111 -12.34 17.13 10.77
CA LYS A 111 -11.42 17.12 11.91
C LYS A 111 -10.90 15.69 12.17
N ALA A 112 -11.78 14.70 12.16
CA ALA A 112 -11.42 13.31 12.41
C ALA A 112 -10.54 12.75 11.27
N VAL A 113 -10.79 13.09 10.01
CA VAL A 113 -9.90 12.69 8.90
C VAL A 113 -8.50 13.29 9.06
N ILE A 114 -8.40 14.57 9.43
CA ILE A 114 -7.12 15.24 9.68
C ILE A 114 -6.35 14.56 10.82
N GLU A 115 -7.01 14.30 11.95
CA GLU A 115 -6.35 13.65 13.10
C GLU A 115 -5.93 12.21 12.76
N HIS A 116 -6.78 11.44 12.09
CA HIS A 116 -6.43 10.10 11.67
C HIS A 116 -5.24 10.09 10.69
N THR A 117 -5.16 11.06 9.79
CA THR A 117 -3.98 11.23 8.93
C THR A 117 -2.69 11.43 9.74
N LYS A 118 -2.76 12.30 10.76
CA LYS A 118 -1.61 12.56 11.64
C LYS A 118 -1.24 11.33 12.47
N GLU A 119 -2.22 10.52 12.88
CA GLU A 119 -1.98 9.25 13.57
C GLU A 119 -1.24 8.26 12.68
N ILE A 120 -1.68 8.08 11.43
CA ILE A 120 -0.98 7.24 10.44
C ILE A 120 0.50 7.66 10.32
N VAL A 121 0.77 8.96 10.20
CA VAL A 121 2.15 9.46 10.07
C VAL A 121 2.96 9.25 11.36
N ARG A 122 2.34 9.47 12.54
CA ARG A 122 3.01 9.26 13.84
C ARG A 122 3.38 7.80 14.05
N GLU A 123 2.48 6.88 13.74
CA GLU A 123 2.68 5.45 13.93
C GLU A 123 3.66 4.85 12.90
N ALA A 124 3.52 5.22 11.64
CA ALA A 124 4.37 4.71 10.57
C ALA A 124 5.75 5.38 10.50
N GLY A 125 5.89 6.61 11.03
CA GLY A 125 7.05 7.48 10.78
C GLY A 125 6.99 8.12 9.39
N ALA A 126 7.33 9.41 9.30
CA ALA A 126 7.19 10.18 8.06
C ALA A 126 8.15 9.77 6.94
N ASP A 127 9.37 9.35 7.30
CA ASP A 127 10.40 9.01 6.31
C ASP A 127 10.03 7.77 5.49
N GLY A 128 9.98 7.93 4.16
CA GLY A 128 9.60 6.86 3.23
C GLY A 128 8.15 6.37 3.40
N LEU A 129 7.23 7.23 3.85
CA LEU A 129 5.80 6.97 3.92
C LEU A 129 5.07 7.64 2.76
N ILE A 130 4.20 6.88 2.09
CA ILE A 130 3.19 7.39 1.16
C ILE A 130 1.83 7.10 1.79
N VAL A 131 1.16 8.13 2.28
CA VAL A 131 -0.19 7.98 2.84
C VAL A 131 -1.19 7.71 1.73
N ALA A 132 -1.89 6.62 1.82
CA ALA A 132 -2.87 6.16 0.84
C ALA A 132 -3.97 5.33 1.49
N ALA A 133 -5.01 5.00 0.73
CA ALA A 133 -5.92 3.93 1.11
C ALA A 133 -5.28 2.57 0.82
N ASP A 134 -5.70 1.54 1.54
CA ASP A 134 -5.16 0.17 1.42
C ASP A 134 -5.41 -0.47 0.04
N CYS A 135 -6.45 -0.01 -0.64
CA CYS A 135 -6.75 -0.35 -2.03
C CYS A 135 -7.57 0.78 -2.66
N SER A 136 -8.17 0.55 -3.81
CA SER A 136 -9.04 1.53 -4.48
C SER A 136 -10.17 1.99 -3.55
N LEU A 137 -10.38 3.29 -3.49
CA LEU A 137 -11.58 3.86 -2.88
C LEU A 137 -12.76 3.70 -3.84
N LEU A 138 -13.96 3.50 -3.30
CA LEU A 138 -15.17 3.49 -4.10
C LEU A 138 -15.46 4.89 -4.64
N GLU A 139 -16.14 4.95 -5.76
CA GLU A 139 -16.55 6.22 -6.40
C GLU A 139 -17.47 7.08 -5.53
N THR A 140 -18.09 6.46 -4.51
CA THR A 140 -18.95 7.14 -3.53
C THR A 140 -18.19 8.01 -2.53
N VAL A 141 -16.83 7.91 -2.49
CA VAL A 141 -16.04 8.74 -1.58
C VAL A 141 -16.10 10.21 -1.99
N ASP A 142 -16.37 11.09 -1.03
CA ASP A 142 -16.27 12.53 -1.27
C ASP A 142 -14.80 12.94 -1.48
N HIS A 143 -14.48 13.43 -2.66
CA HIS A 143 -13.14 13.87 -3.02
C HIS A 143 -12.60 15.01 -2.13
N ALA A 144 -13.46 15.75 -1.43
CA ALA A 144 -13.02 16.72 -0.42
C ALA A 144 -12.18 16.06 0.67
N ARG A 145 -12.43 14.79 0.98
CA ARG A 145 -11.70 14.03 2.01
C ARG A 145 -10.24 13.80 1.66
N VAL A 146 -9.94 13.58 0.38
CA VAL A 146 -8.55 13.49 -0.10
C VAL A 146 -7.82 14.82 0.10
N ARG A 147 -8.51 15.95 -0.11
CA ARG A 147 -7.93 17.27 0.19
C ARG A 147 -7.67 17.48 1.68
N TRP A 148 -8.53 16.96 2.56
CA TRP A 148 -8.30 17.03 4.01
C TRP A 148 -7.08 16.22 4.45
N VAL A 149 -6.84 15.08 3.82
CA VAL A 149 -5.61 14.30 4.04
C VAL A 149 -4.39 15.13 3.63
N GLN A 150 -4.41 15.74 2.46
CA GLN A 150 -3.31 16.60 2.00
C GLN A 150 -3.08 17.80 2.93
N GLU A 151 -4.13 18.49 3.35
CA GLU A 151 -4.04 19.60 4.32
C GLU A 151 -3.36 19.17 5.63
N ALA A 152 -3.70 17.96 6.12
CA ALA A 152 -3.07 17.40 7.31
C ALA A 152 -1.56 17.20 7.10
N LEU A 153 -1.16 16.59 5.99
CA LEU A 153 0.25 16.35 5.64
C LEU A 153 1.02 17.66 5.48
N ASP A 154 0.45 18.63 4.76
CA ASP A 154 1.07 19.96 4.57
C ASP A 154 1.28 20.69 5.89
N SER A 155 0.39 20.51 6.87
CA SER A 155 0.52 21.09 8.19
C SER A 155 1.68 20.49 9.00
N MET A 156 2.04 19.23 8.74
CA MET A 156 3.13 18.54 9.45
C MET A 156 4.51 18.86 8.87
N VAL A 157 4.59 19.22 7.59
CA VAL A 157 5.87 19.59 6.94
C VAL A 157 6.34 21.00 7.34
N LYS A 158 5.42 21.88 7.76
CA LYS A 158 5.70 23.27 8.11
C LYS A 158 6.14 23.45 9.56
N MET A 159 6.20 22.40 10.34
CA MET A 159 6.67 22.41 11.73
C MET A 159 8.11 21.94 11.83
#